data_eb641a7385b75f78765cbc36f5b2336c
#
_entry.id   eb641a7385b75f78765cbc36f5b2336c
#
_cell.length_a   1.000
_cell.length_b   1.000
_cell.length_c   1.000
_cell.angle_alpha   90.00
_cell.angle_beta   90.00
_cell.angle_gamma   90.00
#
_symmetry.space_group_name_H-M   'P 1'
#
loop_
_entity.id
_entity.type
_entity.pdbx_description
1 polymer ?
#
loop_
_entity_poly.entity_id
_entity_poly.type
_entity_poly.pdbx_seq_one_letter_code
_entity_poly.pdbx_strand_id
1 'polypeptide(L)'
;MKLLRNICRILVGIVFIYSGFVKGVDPLGSDYKFTDYFNAFGMSWMGFSTLFFSFLLSMAEFLIGICLFLNIKLKTAVWGAILFMGFFTPLTLILAIKNPVTDCGCFGDALILTNWETFWKNIILLAMTLVIFYTRDKYKPIFNFLEQTVVLVGTVIFMFCIQWYSFRHLPIVDFRPYAIGKNISEGMAIPDGAPHDEYAITLKYKNKQTGEVKDFTEENYPWQDTVNWEYVSSDQKLIKEGYKAPIHDFVIEHPELGDITQEVLEDNGYTFLVIAYNINKTDPENQEKLNRLAAYAKDKGYRFYGLR
;
A
#
# COMPACT_ATOMS: atom_id res chain seq x y z
N MET A 1 13.46 -3.56 35.02
CA MET A 1 14.21 -2.66 34.11
C MET A 1 15.02 -3.40 33.03
N LYS A 2 15.89 -4.40 33.35
CA LYS A 2 16.67 -5.13 32.32
C LYS A 2 15.75 -5.91 31.35
N LEU A 3 14.73 -6.58 31.86
CA LEU A 3 13.77 -7.34 31.04
C LEU A 3 13.00 -6.41 30.08
N LEU A 4 12.40 -5.34 30.58
CA LEU A 4 11.62 -4.39 29.79
C LEU A 4 12.41 -3.82 28.60
N ARG A 5 13.65 -3.35 28.85
CA ARG A 5 14.48 -2.79 27.78
C ARG A 5 14.85 -3.83 26.70
N ASN A 6 15.07 -5.10 27.10
CA ASN A 6 15.36 -6.16 26.13
C ASN A 6 14.11 -6.52 25.31
N ILE A 7 12.93 -6.57 25.95
CA ILE A 7 11.65 -6.78 25.26
C ILE A 7 11.43 -5.65 24.24
N CYS A 8 11.55 -4.39 24.65
CA CYS A 8 11.41 -3.25 23.73
C CYS A 8 12.37 -3.38 22.52
N ARG A 9 13.64 -3.70 22.76
CA ARG A 9 14.65 -3.85 21.71
C ARG A 9 14.28 -4.96 20.73
N ILE A 10 13.90 -6.13 21.22
CA ILE A 10 13.54 -7.28 20.40
C ILE A 10 12.27 -6.98 19.59
N LEU A 11 11.23 -6.44 20.23
CA LEU A 11 9.96 -6.15 19.54
C LEU A 11 10.12 -5.08 18.46
N VAL A 12 10.80 -3.96 18.77
CA VAL A 12 11.09 -2.94 17.76
C VAL A 12 11.93 -3.54 16.62
N GLY A 13 12.94 -4.36 16.95
CA GLY A 13 13.75 -5.06 15.97
C GLY A 13 12.94 -5.95 15.04
N ILE A 14 12.04 -6.76 15.59
CA ILE A 14 11.17 -7.65 14.80
C ILE A 14 10.26 -6.85 13.86
N VAL A 15 9.62 -5.77 14.36
CA VAL A 15 8.73 -4.93 13.55
C VAL A 15 9.49 -4.28 12.39
N PHE A 16 10.70 -3.78 12.63
CA PHE A 16 11.54 -3.19 11.58
C PHE A 16 12.04 -4.23 10.56
N ILE A 17 12.41 -5.45 11.02
CA ILE A 17 12.76 -6.56 10.12
C ILE A 17 11.58 -6.91 9.22
N TYR A 18 10.41 -7.11 9.81
CA TYR A 18 9.20 -7.48 9.08
C TYR A 18 8.81 -6.39 8.07
N SER A 19 8.76 -5.14 8.51
CA SER A 19 8.43 -3.98 7.66
C SER A 19 9.42 -3.83 6.50
N GLY A 20 10.72 -3.89 6.76
CA GLY A 20 11.74 -3.81 5.72
C GLY A 20 11.74 -5.01 4.77
N PHE A 21 11.51 -6.22 5.28
CA PHE A 21 11.43 -7.43 4.46
C PHE A 21 10.24 -7.40 3.50
N VAL A 22 9.04 -7.12 4.00
CA VAL A 22 7.82 -7.07 3.17
C VAL A 22 7.95 -6.03 2.05
N LYS A 23 8.46 -4.83 2.36
CA LYS A 23 8.72 -3.81 1.33
C LYS A 23 9.85 -4.20 0.37
N GLY A 24 10.82 -4.95 0.85
CA GLY A 24 11.94 -5.38 0.03
C GLY A 24 11.63 -6.54 -0.90
N VAL A 25 10.67 -7.40 -0.57
CA VAL A 25 10.20 -8.45 -1.48
C VAL A 25 9.26 -7.93 -2.57
N ASP A 26 8.69 -6.74 -2.38
CA ASP A 26 7.92 -6.03 -3.42
C ASP A 26 8.37 -4.57 -3.53
N PRO A 27 9.51 -4.32 -4.17
CA PRO A 27 10.01 -2.97 -4.35
C PRO A 27 9.15 -2.11 -5.30
N LEU A 28 8.41 -2.73 -6.24
CA LEU A 28 7.51 -2.01 -7.14
C LEU A 28 6.23 -1.57 -6.42
N GLY A 29 5.65 -2.40 -5.56
CA GLY A 29 4.53 -1.99 -4.72
C GLY A 29 4.89 -0.81 -3.81
N SER A 30 6.10 -0.83 -3.23
CA SER A 30 6.63 0.31 -2.46
C SER A 30 6.87 1.55 -3.34
N ASP A 31 7.30 1.40 -4.60
CA ASP A 31 7.46 2.48 -5.58
C ASP A 31 6.13 3.17 -5.89
N TYR A 32 5.06 2.40 -6.11
CA TYR A 32 3.72 2.95 -6.29
C TYR A 32 3.24 3.75 -5.07
N LYS A 33 3.45 3.24 -3.86
CA LYS A 33 3.11 3.97 -2.63
C LYS A 33 3.87 5.28 -2.49
N PHE A 34 5.17 5.32 -2.83
CA PHE A 34 5.91 6.60 -2.87
C PHE A 34 5.37 7.56 -3.93
N THR A 35 4.95 7.04 -5.08
CA THR A 35 4.32 7.84 -6.13
C THR A 35 3.02 8.47 -5.63
N ASP A 36 2.18 7.69 -4.95
CA ASP A 36 0.94 8.19 -4.33
C ASP A 36 1.23 9.29 -3.30
N TYR A 37 2.23 9.10 -2.44
CA TYR A 37 2.65 10.13 -1.49
C TYR A 37 3.11 11.41 -2.19
N PHE A 38 3.98 11.29 -3.18
CA PHE A 38 4.49 12.47 -3.89
C PHE A 38 3.37 13.22 -4.63
N ASN A 39 2.42 12.51 -5.21
CA ASN A 39 1.25 13.11 -5.83
C ASN A 39 0.35 13.80 -4.79
N ALA A 40 0.05 13.13 -3.68
CA ALA A 40 -0.80 13.65 -2.62
C ALA A 40 -0.22 14.90 -1.94
N PHE A 41 1.11 15.02 -1.87
CA PHE A 41 1.80 16.19 -1.31
C PHE A 41 2.26 17.23 -2.35
N GLY A 42 1.85 17.09 -3.62
CA GLY A 42 2.19 18.03 -4.69
C GLY A 42 3.66 17.95 -5.14
N MET A 43 4.32 16.84 -4.90
CA MET A 43 5.72 16.59 -5.26
C MET A 43 5.85 15.62 -6.45
N SER A 44 4.91 15.61 -7.40
CA SER A 44 4.90 14.69 -8.55
C SER A 44 6.18 14.75 -9.40
N TRP A 45 6.91 15.90 -9.36
CA TRP A 45 8.20 16.06 -10.01
C TRP A 45 9.30 15.12 -9.47
N MET A 46 9.13 14.56 -8.26
CA MET A 46 10.04 13.59 -7.65
C MET A 46 9.77 12.15 -8.08
N GLY A 47 8.79 11.88 -8.94
CA GLY A 47 8.41 10.54 -9.38
C GLY A 47 9.56 9.70 -9.97
N PHE A 48 10.60 10.34 -10.52
CA PHE A 48 11.80 9.64 -11.00
C PHE A 48 12.64 8.97 -9.87
N SER A 49 12.41 9.35 -8.62
CA SER A 49 13.20 8.90 -7.47
C SER A 49 12.48 7.88 -6.58
N THR A 50 11.21 7.59 -6.84
CA THR A 50 10.37 6.73 -6.00
C THR A 50 10.94 5.32 -5.85
N LEU A 51 11.40 4.73 -6.94
CA LEU A 51 12.05 3.42 -6.92
C LEU A 51 13.33 3.41 -6.08
N PHE A 52 14.15 4.46 -6.18
CA PHE A 52 15.35 4.60 -5.35
C PHE A 52 15.00 4.66 -3.86
N PHE A 53 13.99 5.45 -3.49
CA PHE A 53 13.51 5.52 -2.11
C PHE A 53 12.90 4.20 -1.62
N SER A 54 12.23 3.45 -2.47
CA SER A 54 11.72 2.12 -2.17
C SER A 54 12.85 1.17 -1.75
N PHE A 55 13.91 1.09 -2.54
CA PHE A 55 15.09 0.26 -2.22
C PHE A 55 15.79 0.74 -0.96
N LEU A 56 16.04 2.05 -0.84
CA LEU A 56 16.78 2.62 0.28
C LEU A 56 16.04 2.45 1.61
N LEU A 57 14.73 2.74 1.62
CA LEU A 57 13.91 2.70 2.83
C LEU A 57 13.77 1.27 3.37
N SER A 58 13.41 0.32 2.52
CA SER A 58 13.28 -1.08 2.92
C SER A 58 14.61 -1.69 3.38
N MET A 59 15.72 -1.35 2.72
CA MET A 59 17.07 -1.73 3.15
C MET A 59 17.41 -1.13 4.52
N ALA A 60 17.16 0.16 4.73
CA ALA A 60 17.45 0.86 5.97
C ALA A 60 16.64 0.28 7.14
N GLU A 61 15.33 0.07 6.94
CA GLU A 61 14.48 -0.55 7.95
C GLU A 61 14.95 -1.95 8.34
N PHE A 62 15.21 -2.79 7.35
CA PHE A 62 15.66 -4.16 7.60
C PHE A 62 16.98 -4.18 8.36
N LEU A 63 17.94 -3.32 7.97
CA LEU A 63 19.24 -3.21 8.60
C LEU A 63 19.13 -2.71 10.06
N ILE A 64 18.35 -1.66 10.30
CA ILE A 64 18.07 -1.16 11.65
C ILE A 64 17.45 -2.28 12.49
N GLY A 65 16.47 -3.00 11.94
CA GLY A 65 15.80 -4.10 12.61
C GLY A 65 16.75 -5.22 13.03
N ILE A 66 17.62 -5.69 12.13
CA ILE A 66 18.64 -6.71 12.41
C ILE A 66 19.63 -6.20 13.49
N CYS A 67 20.07 -4.96 13.39
CA CYS A 67 20.99 -4.38 14.37
C CYS A 67 20.37 -4.30 15.77
N LEU A 68 19.10 -3.91 15.86
CA LEU A 68 18.36 -3.88 17.13
C LEU A 68 18.15 -5.31 17.66
N PHE A 69 17.69 -6.23 16.82
CA PHE A 69 17.37 -7.59 17.21
C PHE A 69 18.60 -8.34 17.74
N LEU A 70 19.70 -8.30 17.02
CA LEU A 70 20.96 -8.97 17.37
C LEU A 70 21.87 -8.17 18.32
N ASN A 71 21.49 -6.95 18.70
CA ASN A 71 22.31 -6.06 19.51
C ASN A 71 23.69 -5.73 18.86
N ILE A 72 23.67 -5.46 17.56
CA ILE A 72 24.84 -5.12 16.74
C ILE A 72 24.85 -3.61 16.49
N LYS A 73 26.01 -2.94 16.68
CA LYS A 73 26.10 -1.49 16.49
C LYS A 73 24.93 -0.72 17.09
N LEU A 74 24.46 -1.16 18.25
CA LEU A 74 23.19 -0.74 18.84
C LEU A 74 23.02 0.78 18.92
N LYS A 75 24.08 1.51 19.28
CA LYS A 75 23.99 2.98 19.38
C LYS A 75 23.62 3.64 18.06
N THR A 76 24.23 3.19 16.96
CA THR A 76 23.93 3.69 15.62
C THR A 76 22.52 3.28 15.18
N ALA A 77 22.15 2.01 15.41
CA ALA A 77 20.83 1.49 15.08
C ALA A 77 19.70 2.23 15.81
N VAL A 78 19.90 2.53 17.10
CA VAL A 78 18.92 3.29 17.87
C VAL A 78 18.76 4.73 17.37
N TRP A 79 19.85 5.40 16.95
CA TRP A 79 19.74 6.70 16.31
C TRP A 79 18.99 6.61 14.97
N GLY A 80 19.28 5.60 14.15
CA GLY A 80 18.53 5.35 12.93
C GLY A 80 17.04 5.14 13.20
N ALA A 81 16.69 4.32 14.19
CA ALA A 81 15.32 4.08 14.60
C ALA A 81 14.60 5.34 15.11
N ILE A 82 15.29 6.19 15.90
CA ILE A 82 14.73 7.48 16.37
C ILE A 82 14.46 8.42 15.21
N LEU A 83 15.42 8.57 14.29
CA LEU A 83 15.24 9.41 13.11
C LEU A 83 14.05 8.91 12.25
N PHE A 84 13.99 7.58 12.06
CA PHE A 84 12.93 6.95 11.31
C PHE A 84 11.56 7.18 11.96
N MET A 85 11.42 6.84 13.23
CA MET A 85 10.18 7.03 13.96
C MET A 85 9.83 8.53 14.13
N GLY A 86 10.83 9.39 14.28
CA GLY A 86 10.66 10.85 14.36
C GLY A 86 10.12 11.46 13.06
N PHE A 87 10.39 10.86 11.91
CA PHE A 87 9.84 11.26 10.63
C PHE A 87 8.45 10.63 10.38
N PHE A 88 8.35 9.30 10.54
CA PHE A 88 7.13 8.58 10.17
C PHE A 88 5.97 8.78 11.15
N THR A 89 6.21 9.06 12.44
CA THR A 89 5.12 9.30 13.39
C THR A 89 4.34 10.57 13.08
N PRO A 90 4.98 11.75 12.86
CA PRO A 90 4.24 12.94 12.39
C PRO A 90 3.60 12.75 11.02
N LEU A 91 4.28 12.06 10.09
CA LEU A 91 3.72 11.78 8.77
C LEU A 91 2.41 10.98 8.89
N THR A 92 2.40 9.90 9.68
CA THR A 92 1.20 9.08 9.86
C THR A 92 0.08 9.82 10.60
N LEU A 93 0.39 10.80 11.45
CA LEU A 93 -0.63 11.71 12.01
C LEU A 93 -1.28 12.57 10.92
N ILE A 94 -0.49 13.13 10.00
CA ILE A 94 -1.00 13.91 8.87
C ILE A 94 -1.90 13.03 7.99
N LEU A 95 -1.48 11.78 7.72
CA LEU A 95 -2.27 10.83 6.95
C LEU A 95 -3.58 10.48 7.67
N ALA A 96 -3.55 10.28 9.00
CA ALA A 96 -4.74 9.96 9.79
C ALA A 96 -5.75 11.11 9.82
N ILE A 97 -5.29 12.38 9.82
CA ILE A 97 -6.17 13.55 9.86
C ILE A 97 -6.70 13.93 8.47
N LYS A 98 -5.83 13.95 7.45
CA LYS A 98 -6.17 14.44 6.11
C LYS A 98 -6.65 13.34 5.16
N ASN A 99 -6.32 12.09 5.44
CA ASN A 99 -6.60 10.90 4.63
C ASN A 99 -6.31 11.07 3.12
N PRO A 100 -5.14 11.60 2.72
CA PRO A 100 -4.81 11.85 1.32
C PRO A 100 -4.48 10.56 0.54
N VAL A 101 -4.16 9.48 1.26
CA VAL A 101 -3.96 8.11 0.75
C VAL A 101 -4.70 7.12 1.64
N THR A 102 -5.19 6.03 1.10
CA THR A 102 -6.05 5.06 1.80
C THR A 102 -5.35 4.34 2.94
N ASP A 103 -4.06 4.05 2.77
CA ASP A 103 -3.23 3.36 3.77
C ASP A 103 -1.78 3.85 3.70
N CYS A 104 -1.05 3.66 4.79
CA CYS A 104 0.35 4.10 4.90
C CYS A 104 1.35 3.20 4.13
N GLY A 105 0.97 1.98 3.74
CA GLY A 105 1.89 1.02 3.12
C GLY A 105 3.05 0.56 4.02
N CYS A 106 2.97 0.76 5.34
CA CYS A 106 4.05 0.43 6.27
C CYS A 106 4.46 -1.04 6.24
N PHE A 107 3.53 -1.94 5.96
CA PHE A 107 3.74 -3.37 5.83
C PHE A 107 3.38 -3.90 4.43
N GLY A 108 3.41 -3.01 3.42
CA GLY A 108 2.97 -3.38 2.06
C GLY A 108 1.61 -4.05 2.05
N ASP A 109 1.41 -5.00 1.15
CA ASP A 109 0.16 -5.78 1.05
C ASP A 109 0.07 -6.96 2.05
N ALA A 110 1.13 -7.21 2.84
CA ALA A 110 1.11 -8.29 3.82
C ALA A 110 0.20 -8.01 5.01
N LEU A 111 0.02 -6.73 5.37
CA LEU A 111 -0.86 -6.27 6.44
C LEU A 111 -1.29 -4.84 6.18
N ILE A 112 -2.51 -4.69 5.70
CA ILE A 112 -3.12 -3.38 5.44
C ILE A 112 -3.67 -2.85 6.76
N LEU A 113 -3.15 -1.70 7.20
CA LEU A 113 -3.59 -0.99 8.39
C LEU A 113 -4.19 0.36 7.98
N THR A 114 -5.26 0.74 8.63
CA THR A 114 -5.81 2.10 8.51
C THR A 114 -4.78 3.15 8.95
N ASN A 115 -4.94 4.39 8.50
CA ASN A 115 -4.04 5.48 8.85
C ASN A 115 -4.00 5.72 10.38
N TRP A 116 -5.14 5.57 11.10
CA TRP A 116 -5.20 5.69 12.55
C TRP A 116 -4.51 4.55 13.28
N GLU A 117 -4.71 3.29 12.86
CA GLU A 117 -4.02 2.13 13.44
C GLU A 117 -2.50 2.27 13.26
N THR A 118 -2.07 2.72 12.09
CA THR A 118 -0.66 2.97 11.80
C THR A 118 -0.09 4.06 12.69
N PHE A 119 -0.81 5.15 12.94
CA PHE A 119 -0.38 6.21 13.84
C PHE A 119 -0.20 5.69 15.27
N TRP A 120 -1.19 4.98 15.82
CA TRP A 120 -1.10 4.43 17.18
C TRP A 120 0.01 3.40 17.33
N LYS A 121 0.17 2.52 16.35
CA LYS A 121 1.32 1.62 16.26
C LYS A 121 2.64 2.40 16.33
N ASN A 122 2.77 3.48 15.57
CA ASN A 122 3.99 4.28 15.54
C ASN A 122 4.25 5.00 16.87
N ILE A 123 3.24 5.47 17.57
CA ILE A 123 3.37 6.04 18.93
C ILE A 123 3.95 4.99 19.90
N ILE A 124 3.42 3.77 19.87
CA ILE A 124 3.91 2.68 20.71
C ILE A 124 5.37 2.34 20.38
N LEU A 125 5.69 2.19 19.10
CA LEU A 125 7.07 1.92 18.65
C LEU A 125 8.04 3.05 19.01
N LEU A 126 7.61 4.31 18.86
CA LEU A 126 8.40 5.47 19.26
C LEU A 126 8.69 5.44 20.77
N ALA A 127 7.68 5.19 21.62
CA ALA A 127 7.86 5.09 23.06
C ALA A 127 8.84 3.97 23.43
N MET A 128 8.72 2.79 22.80
CA MET A 128 9.66 1.68 23.00
C MET A 128 11.08 2.04 22.53
N THR A 129 11.20 2.74 21.40
CA THR A 129 12.48 3.18 20.85
C THR A 129 13.16 4.21 21.78
N LEU A 130 12.38 5.10 22.40
CA LEU A 130 12.88 6.04 23.41
C LEU A 130 13.40 5.30 24.65
N VAL A 131 12.74 4.24 25.12
CA VAL A 131 13.27 3.39 26.22
C VAL A 131 14.62 2.80 25.85
N ILE A 132 14.77 2.30 24.61
CA ILE A 132 16.05 1.75 24.15
C ILE A 132 17.09 2.87 24.08
N PHE A 133 16.74 4.03 23.56
CA PHE A 133 17.61 5.20 23.39
C PHE A 133 18.21 5.67 24.74
N TYR A 134 17.38 5.88 25.76
CA TYR A 134 17.84 6.31 27.08
C TYR A 134 18.60 5.22 27.85
N THR A 135 18.49 3.98 27.42
CA THR A 135 19.19 2.86 28.04
C THR A 135 20.31 2.26 27.20
N ARG A 136 20.62 2.86 26.04
CA ARG A 136 21.56 2.33 25.03
C ARG A 136 22.95 2.01 25.57
N ASP A 137 23.44 2.77 26.54
CA ASP A 137 24.75 2.55 27.13
C ASP A 137 24.82 1.37 28.11
N LYS A 138 23.64 0.83 28.50
CA LYS A 138 23.52 -0.32 29.39
C LYS A 138 23.55 -1.67 28.67
N TYR A 139 23.60 -1.67 27.35
CA TYR A 139 23.71 -2.89 26.56
C TYR A 139 25.17 -3.20 26.30
N LYS A 140 25.55 -4.46 26.47
CA LYS A 140 26.86 -4.95 26.13
C LYS A 140 26.79 -5.65 24.77
N PRO A 141 27.71 -5.39 23.83
CA PRO A 141 27.76 -6.12 22.57
C PRO A 141 27.96 -7.62 22.83
N ILE A 142 27.27 -8.45 22.06
CA ILE A 142 27.39 -9.91 22.14
C ILE A 142 28.49 -10.39 21.19
N PHE A 143 28.60 -9.71 20.05
CA PHE A 143 29.51 -10.04 18.96
C PHE A 143 30.75 -9.16 18.97
N ASN A 144 31.91 -9.72 18.54
CA ASN A 144 33.12 -8.94 18.31
C ASN A 144 32.99 -8.06 17.04
N PHE A 145 33.95 -7.19 16.78
CA PHE A 145 33.87 -6.23 15.68
C PHE A 145 33.78 -6.91 14.30
N LEU A 146 34.54 -7.99 14.09
CA LEU A 146 34.53 -8.72 12.81
C LEU A 146 33.20 -9.40 12.58
N GLU A 147 32.66 -10.09 13.58
CA GLU A 147 31.36 -10.75 13.52
C GLU A 147 30.23 -9.75 13.21
N GLN A 148 30.22 -8.59 13.89
CA GLN A 148 29.26 -7.52 13.61
C GLN A 148 29.36 -7.05 12.15
N THR A 149 30.59 -6.88 11.63
CA THR A 149 30.79 -6.44 10.24
C THR A 149 30.32 -7.50 9.24
N VAL A 150 30.61 -8.78 9.48
CA VAL A 150 30.15 -9.90 8.63
C VAL A 150 28.64 -9.95 8.59
N VAL A 151 27.95 -9.84 9.74
CA VAL A 151 26.47 -9.83 9.79
C VAL A 151 25.92 -8.64 9.04
N LEU A 152 26.48 -7.43 9.21
CA LEU A 152 26.00 -6.23 8.52
C LEU A 152 26.15 -6.36 6.99
N VAL A 153 27.33 -6.75 6.52
CA VAL A 153 27.60 -6.94 5.09
C VAL A 153 26.70 -8.04 4.52
N GLY A 154 26.58 -9.18 5.23
CA GLY A 154 25.70 -10.26 4.83
C GLY A 154 24.23 -9.82 4.75
N THR A 155 23.76 -9.01 5.69
CA THR A 155 22.41 -8.44 5.69
C THR A 155 22.16 -7.54 4.49
N VAL A 156 23.11 -6.66 4.16
CA VAL A 156 23.02 -5.76 3.00
C VAL A 156 23.00 -6.58 1.71
N ILE A 157 23.90 -7.54 1.55
CA ILE A 157 23.94 -8.41 0.36
C ILE A 157 22.63 -9.20 0.22
N PHE A 158 22.17 -9.83 1.31
CA PHE A 158 20.93 -10.60 1.34
C PHE A 158 19.74 -9.76 0.88
N MET A 159 19.57 -8.59 1.48
CA MET A 159 18.44 -7.72 1.17
C MET A 159 18.52 -7.15 -0.25
N PHE A 160 19.73 -6.77 -0.70
CA PHE A 160 19.95 -6.32 -2.07
C PHE A 160 19.62 -7.41 -3.10
N CYS A 161 20.05 -8.66 -2.86
CA CYS A 161 19.75 -9.79 -3.74
C CYS A 161 18.23 -10.04 -3.83
N ILE A 162 17.50 -10.00 -2.70
CA ILE A 162 16.03 -10.13 -2.69
C ILE A 162 15.38 -9.01 -3.50
N GLN A 163 15.72 -7.76 -3.20
CA GLN A 163 15.16 -6.59 -3.89
C GLN A 163 15.43 -6.64 -5.40
N TRP A 164 16.69 -6.94 -5.78
CA TRP A 164 17.08 -7.02 -7.18
C TRP A 164 16.37 -8.15 -7.92
N TYR A 165 16.24 -9.31 -7.27
CA TYR A 165 15.48 -10.44 -7.84
C TYR A 165 14.02 -10.07 -8.04
N SER A 166 13.36 -9.56 -7.01
CA SER A 166 11.94 -9.19 -7.06
C SER A 166 11.64 -8.02 -8.00
N PHE A 167 12.61 -7.13 -8.23
CA PHE A 167 12.51 -6.09 -9.23
C PHE A 167 12.52 -6.63 -10.67
N ARG A 168 13.26 -7.72 -10.93
CA ARG A 168 13.40 -8.32 -12.26
C ARG A 168 12.40 -9.44 -12.54
N HIS A 169 11.79 -10.00 -11.49
CA HIS A 169 10.89 -11.15 -11.52
C HIS A 169 9.69 -10.87 -10.61
N LEU A 170 8.81 -11.87 -10.48
CA LEU A 170 7.78 -11.81 -9.46
C LEU A 170 8.40 -11.89 -8.05
N PRO A 171 7.75 -11.29 -7.03
CA PRO A 171 8.18 -11.37 -5.64
C PRO A 171 8.42 -12.82 -5.19
N ILE A 172 9.53 -13.06 -4.45
CA ILE A 172 9.83 -14.39 -3.90
C ILE A 172 8.73 -14.82 -2.92
N VAL A 173 8.24 -13.88 -2.12
CA VAL A 173 7.05 -14.04 -1.27
C VAL A 173 6.05 -12.99 -1.73
N ASP A 174 4.98 -13.43 -2.38
CA ASP A 174 3.99 -12.55 -2.97
C ASP A 174 2.80 -12.37 -2.03
N PHE A 175 2.72 -11.19 -1.40
CA PHE A 175 1.62 -10.81 -0.50
C PHE A 175 0.45 -10.15 -1.24
N ARG A 176 0.61 -9.83 -2.52
CA ARG A 176 -0.40 -9.11 -3.29
C ARG A 176 -1.68 -9.95 -3.47
N PRO A 177 -2.84 -9.31 -3.60
CA PRO A 177 -4.11 -10.01 -3.83
C PRO A 177 -4.12 -10.79 -5.15
N TYR A 178 -3.28 -10.39 -6.12
CA TYR A 178 -3.12 -11.04 -7.43
C TYR A 178 -2.01 -12.11 -7.49
N ALA A 179 -1.53 -12.58 -6.33
CA ALA A 179 -0.47 -13.57 -6.27
C ALA A 179 -0.86 -14.88 -6.98
N ILE A 180 0.13 -15.61 -7.50
CA ILE A 180 -0.09 -16.89 -8.16
C ILE A 180 -0.85 -17.84 -7.22
N GLY A 181 -1.93 -18.44 -7.72
CA GLY A 181 -2.80 -19.35 -6.98
C GLY A 181 -3.92 -18.64 -6.20
N LYS A 182 -4.02 -17.31 -6.25
CA LYS A 182 -5.16 -16.56 -5.70
C LYS A 182 -6.31 -16.51 -6.71
N ASN A 183 -7.53 -16.61 -6.18
CA ASN A 183 -8.75 -16.46 -6.98
C ASN A 183 -9.19 -14.99 -6.96
N ILE A 184 -9.22 -14.35 -8.13
CA ILE A 184 -9.59 -12.94 -8.26
C ILE A 184 -11.06 -12.73 -7.84
N SER A 185 -11.98 -13.59 -8.28
CA SER A 185 -13.39 -13.49 -7.93
C SER A 185 -13.63 -13.59 -6.41
N GLU A 186 -12.92 -14.49 -5.73
CA GLU A 186 -12.97 -14.56 -4.26
C GLU A 186 -12.37 -13.31 -3.60
N GLY A 187 -11.30 -12.76 -4.19
CA GLY A 187 -10.68 -11.52 -3.73
C GLY A 187 -11.57 -10.29 -3.92
N MET A 188 -12.51 -10.31 -4.85
CA MET A 188 -13.51 -9.27 -5.11
C MET A 188 -14.77 -9.43 -4.28
N ALA A 189 -14.99 -10.60 -3.67
CA ALA A 189 -16.21 -10.90 -2.95
C ALA A 189 -16.35 -10.02 -1.70
N ILE A 190 -17.53 -9.44 -1.52
CA ILE A 190 -17.93 -8.74 -0.32
C ILE A 190 -18.67 -9.74 0.56
N PRO A 191 -18.20 -10.04 1.79
CA PRO A 191 -18.88 -10.97 2.68
C PRO A 191 -20.29 -10.52 3.03
N ASP A 192 -21.21 -11.48 3.17
CA ASP A 192 -22.58 -11.18 3.59
C ASP A 192 -22.59 -10.45 4.94
N GLY A 193 -23.30 -9.31 5.01
CA GLY A 193 -23.37 -8.48 6.22
C GLY A 193 -22.17 -7.59 6.46
N ALA A 194 -21.22 -7.48 5.52
CA ALA A 194 -20.14 -6.53 5.62
C ALA A 194 -20.70 -5.08 5.65
N PRO A 195 -20.08 -4.18 6.44
CA PRO A 195 -20.52 -2.79 6.51
C PRO A 195 -20.36 -2.12 5.15
N HIS A 196 -21.38 -1.36 4.74
CA HIS A 196 -21.35 -0.52 3.55
C HIS A 196 -20.78 0.87 3.86
N ASP A 197 -20.36 1.58 2.82
CA ASP A 197 -20.00 2.98 2.93
C ASP A 197 -21.21 3.80 3.39
N GLU A 198 -21.02 4.63 4.41
CA GLU A 198 -22.03 5.57 4.90
C GLU A 198 -21.69 6.98 4.39
N TYR A 199 -22.63 7.59 3.66
CA TYR A 199 -22.45 8.94 3.11
C TYR A 199 -23.39 9.93 3.79
N ALA A 200 -22.87 11.14 4.10
CA ALA A 200 -23.74 12.30 4.33
C ALA A 200 -24.06 12.93 2.99
N ILE A 201 -25.33 12.96 2.63
CA ILE A 201 -25.79 13.62 1.42
C ILE A 201 -26.32 14.99 1.80
N THR A 202 -25.71 16.04 1.22
CA THR A 202 -26.17 17.43 1.34
C THR A 202 -26.81 17.84 0.03
N LEU A 203 -28.09 18.18 0.08
CA LEU A 203 -28.86 18.59 -1.08
C LEU A 203 -28.95 20.11 -1.12
N LYS A 204 -28.56 20.73 -2.22
CA LYS A 204 -28.64 22.19 -2.43
C LYS A 204 -29.87 22.54 -3.21
N TYR A 205 -30.73 23.36 -2.60
CA TYR A 205 -31.95 23.86 -3.23
C TYR A 205 -31.89 25.39 -3.29
N LYS A 206 -32.35 25.92 -4.42
CA LYS A 206 -32.48 27.37 -4.64
C LYS A 206 -33.94 27.77 -4.47
N ASN A 207 -34.18 28.79 -3.66
CA ASN A 207 -35.49 29.39 -3.55
C ASN A 207 -35.77 30.21 -4.81
N LYS A 208 -36.90 29.94 -5.50
CA LYS A 208 -37.29 30.53 -6.78
C LYS A 208 -37.65 32.02 -6.63
N GLN A 209 -38.11 32.45 -5.44
CA GLN A 209 -38.56 33.82 -5.19
C GLN A 209 -37.39 34.70 -4.75
N THR A 210 -36.53 34.20 -3.85
CA THR A 210 -35.42 34.99 -3.28
C THR A 210 -34.08 34.78 -3.98
N GLY A 211 -33.94 33.69 -4.76
CA GLY A 211 -32.68 33.27 -5.39
C GLY A 211 -31.65 32.69 -4.42
N GLU A 212 -31.95 32.58 -3.13
CA GLU A 212 -31.08 32.06 -2.10
C GLU A 212 -30.89 30.54 -2.24
N VAL A 213 -29.64 30.05 -2.15
CA VAL A 213 -29.33 28.59 -2.12
C VAL A 213 -29.15 28.17 -0.68
N LYS A 214 -29.87 27.10 -0.26
CA LYS A 214 -29.77 26.51 1.07
C LYS A 214 -29.40 25.06 0.98
N ASP A 215 -28.65 24.60 1.99
CA ASP A 215 -28.25 23.23 2.18
C ASP A 215 -29.29 22.47 3.02
N PHE A 216 -29.69 21.30 2.57
CA PHE A 216 -30.63 20.42 3.22
C PHE A 216 -30.03 19.02 3.38
N THR A 217 -30.49 18.27 4.36
CA THR A 217 -30.18 16.86 4.54
C THR A 217 -31.27 15.98 3.89
N GLU A 218 -31.02 14.69 3.75
CA GLU A 218 -32.01 13.72 3.24
C GLU A 218 -33.30 13.67 4.07
N GLU A 219 -33.24 14.08 5.34
CA GLU A 219 -34.40 14.05 6.25
C GLU A 219 -35.31 15.29 6.09
N ASN A 220 -34.78 16.41 5.62
CA ASN A 220 -35.49 17.70 5.68
C ASN A 220 -35.52 18.50 4.36
N TYR A 221 -35.17 17.88 3.23
CA TYR A 221 -35.18 18.58 1.94
C TYR A 221 -36.61 18.80 1.42
N PRO A 222 -36.87 19.92 0.74
CA PRO A 222 -38.22 20.35 0.33
C PRO A 222 -38.65 19.67 -0.97
N TRP A 223 -38.67 18.33 -1.07
CA TRP A 223 -38.99 17.59 -2.30
C TRP A 223 -40.44 17.76 -2.77
N GLN A 224 -41.36 18.07 -1.85
CA GLN A 224 -42.79 18.31 -2.17
C GLN A 224 -43.05 19.76 -2.58
N ASP A 225 -42.23 20.71 -2.17
CA ASP A 225 -42.42 22.14 -2.44
C ASP A 225 -41.70 22.56 -3.73
N THR A 226 -42.13 22.04 -4.84
CA THR A 226 -41.58 22.38 -6.17
C THR A 226 -41.95 23.79 -6.63
N VAL A 227 -42.88 24.45 -5.95
CA VAL A 227 -43.32 25.81 -6.26
C VAL A 227 -42.23 26.82 -5.80
N ASN A 228 -41.73 26.66 -4.58
CA ASN A 228 -40.78 27.61 -3.97
C ASN A 228 -39.33 27.17 -4.15
N TRP A 229 -39.06 25.88 -4.30
CA TRP A 229 -37.68 25.34 -4.32
C TRP A 229 -37.36 24.61 -5.62
N GLU A 230 -36.14 24.78 -6.08
CA GLU A 230 -35.54 24.10 -7.22
C GLU A 230 -34.26 23.40 -6.82
N TYR A 231 -34.14 22.12 -7.18
CA TYR A 231 -32.90 21.35 -6.95
C TYR A 231 -31.76 21.92 -7.79
N VAL A 232 -30.59 22.13 -7.16
CA VAL A 232 -29.39 22.66 -7.82
C VAL A 232 -28.34 21.57 -7.96
N SER A 233 -27.97 20.94 -6.86
CA SER A 233 -26.92 19.91 -6.82
C SER A 233 -27.00 19.08 -5.54
N SER A 234 -26.31 17.96 -5.50
CA SER A 234 -26.03 17.21 -4.27
C SER A 234 -24.53 17.04 -4.09
N ASP A 235 -24.09 17.18 -2.85
CA ASP A 235 -22.74 16.87 -2.42
C ASP A 235 -22.80 15.63 -1.51
N GLN A 236 -21.95 14.64 -1.79
CA GLN A 236 -21.83 13.43 -0.98
C GLN A 236 -20.49 13.45 -0.26
N LYS A 237 -20.53 13.31 1.06
CA LYS A 237 -19.33 13.19 1.90
C LYS A 237 -19.33 11.83 2.58
N LEU A 238 -18.30 11.04 2.34
CA LEU A 238 -18.10 9.78 3.05
C LEU A 238 -17.93 10.06 4.56
N ILE A 239 -18.83 9.49 5.39
CA ILE A 239 -18.77 9.59 6.87
C ILE A 239 -18.01 8.41 7.43
N LYS A 240 -18.31 7.21 6.92
CA LYS A 240 -17.73 5.98 7.39
C LYS A 240 -17.49 5.05 6.20
N GLU A 241 -16.25 4.59 6.13
CA GLU A 241 -15.82 3.64 5.11
C GLU A 241 -16.31 2.24 5.46
N GLY A 242 -16.95 1.58 4.51
CA GLY A 242 -17.40 0.20 4.63
C GLY A 242 -16.25 -0.81 4.43
N TYR A 243 -16.63 -2.07 4.26
CA TYR A 243 -15.65 -3.11 3.92
C TYR A 243 -15.16 -2.92 2.48
N LYS A 244 -13.84 -2.88 2.31
CA LYS A 244 -13.20 -2.94 0.99
C LYS A 244 -12.68 -4.35 0.74
N ALA A 245 -13.14 -4.96 -0.33
CA ALA A 245 -12.59 -6.22 -0.79
C ALA A 245 -11.08 -6.06 -1.11
N PRO A 246 -10.24 -7.09 -0.88
CA PRO A 246 -8.82 -7.05 -1.25
C PRO A 246 -8.56 -6.66 -2.70
N ILE A 247 -9.47 -7.03 -3.60
CA ILE A 247 -9.52 -6.61 -5.01
C ILE A 247 -10.82 -5.85 -5.20
N HIS A 248 -10.76 -4.53 -5.36
CA HIS A 248 -11.95 -3.67 -5.45
C HIS A 248 -11.97 -2.77 -6.70
N ASP A 249 -10.90 -2.81 -7.48
CA ASP A 249 -10.66 -1.95 -8.64
C ASP A 249 -10.36 -2.74 -9.93
N PHE A 250 -10.57 -4.07 -9.90
CA PHE A 250 -10.33 -4.91 -11.07
C PHE A 250 -11.53 -4.86 -12.00
N VAL A 251 -11.40 -4.14 -13.11
CA VAL A 251 -12.42 -4.00 -14.15
C VAL A 251 -11.80 -4.21 -15.53
N ILE A 252 -12.45 -4.99 -16.37
CA ILE A 252 -12.10 -5.20 -17.77
C ILE A 252 -13.18 -4.60 -18.63
N GLU A 253 -12.89 -3.44 -19.23
CA GLU A 253 -13.82 -2.76 -20.14
C GLU A 253 -13.51 -3.11 -21.61
N HIS A 254 -14.54 -3.55 -22.33
CA HIS A 254 -14.48 -3.73 -23.78
C HIS A 254 -15.10 -2.52 -24.46
N PRO A 255 -14.48 -1.97 -25.54
CA PRO A 255 -14.99 -0.74 -26.18
C PRO A 255 -16.43 -0.79 -26.68
N GLU A 256 -16.92 -1.98 -27.06
CA GLU A 256 -18.27 -2.16 -27.61
C GLU A 256 -19.23 -2.87 -26.65
N LEU A 257 -18.71 -3.72 -25.75
CA LEU A 257 -19.54 -4.56 -24.86
C LEU A 257 -19.67 -4.01 -23.45
N GLY A 258 -18.87 -2.98 -23.10
CA GLY A 258 -18.80 -2.44 -21.74
C GLY A 258 -18.02 -3.35 -20.79
N ASP A 259 -18.42 -3.45 -19.55
CA ASP A 259 -17.75 -4.27 -18.53
C ASP A 259 -17.95 -5.77 -18.82
N ILE A 260 -16.85 -6.46 -19.13
CA ILE A 260 -16.78 -7.90 -19.37
C ILE A 260 -16.05 -8.67 -18.26
N THR A 261 -15.80 -8.03 -17.13
CA THR A 261 -15.00 -8.60 -16.03
C THR A 261 -15.51 -9.96 -15.60
N GLN A 262 -16.81 -10.06 -15.36
CA GLN A 262 -17.41 -11.29 -14.86
C GLN A 262 -17.38 -12.42 -15.92
N GLU A 263 -17.62 -12.08 -17.18
CA GLU A 263 -17.52 -13.03 -18.30
C GLU A 263 -16.11 -13.63 -18.42
N VAL A 264 -15.09 -12.79 -18.20
CA VAL A 264 -13.68 -13.22 -18.26
C VAL A 264 -13.30 -14.08 -17.06
N LEU A 265 -13.77 -13.74 -15.86
CA LEU A 265 -13.42 -14.44 -14.61
C LEU A 265 -14.17 -15.75 -14.42
N GLU A 266 -15.39 -15.87 -14.95
CA GLU A 266 -16.22 -17.08 -14.86
C GLU A 266 -15.96 -18.09 -16.00
N ASP A 267 -15.04 -17.81 -16.90
CA ASP A 267 -14.65 -18.74 -17.97
C ASP A 267 -14.08 -20.04 -17.40
N ASN A 268 -14.64 -21.18 -17.80
CA ASN A 268 -14.19 -22.49 -17.37
C ASN A 268 -12.85 -22.95 -18.03
N GLY A 269 -12.36 -22.16 -18.99
CA GLY A 269 -11.11 -22.41 -19.70
C GLY A 269 -9.94 -21.61 -19.16
N TYR A 270 -8.83 -21.65 -19.89
CA TYR A 270 -7.70 -20.75 -19.63
C TYR A 270 -7.92 -19.42 -20.36
N THR A 271 -7.78 -18.34 -19.64
CA THR A 271 -7.79 -16.98 -20.19
C THR A 271 -6.43 -16.33 -20.00
N PHE A 272 -5.85 -15.83 -21.09
CA PHE A 272 -4.61 -15.06 -21.05
C PHE A 272 -4.94 -13.56 -21.03
N LEU A 273 -4.56 -12.88 -19.96
CA LEU A 273 -4.65 -11.42 -19.84
C LEU A 273 -3.26 -10.83 -20.00
N VAL A 274 -3.06 -10.05 -21.05
CA VAL A 274 -1.80 -9.36 -21.32
C VAL A 274 -1.99 -7.88 -21.04
N ILE A 275 -1.32 -7.38 -20.00
CA ILE A 275 -1.42 -5.98 -19.56
C ILE A 275 -0.22 -5.21 -20.09
N ALA A 276 -0.46 -4.22 -20.97
CA ALA A 276 0.57 -3.35 -21.50
C ALA A 276 0.42 -1.93 -20.93
N TYR A 277 1.16 -1.62 -19.86
CA TYR A 277 1.17 -0.28 -19.26
C TYR A 277 1.59 0.83 -20.26
N ASN A 278 2.49 0.52 -21.18
CA ASN A 278 2.91 1.46 -22.23
C ASN A 278 3.33 0.69 -23.49
N ILE A 279 2.44 0.66 -24.47
CA ILE A 279 2.65 -0.07 -25.74
C ILE A 279 3.89 0.44 -26.49
N ASN A 280 4.17 1.74 -26.45
CA ASN A 280 5.30 2.34 -27.17
C ASN A 280 6.68 1.97 -26.58
N LYS A 281 6.70 1.45 -25.36
CA LYS A 281 7.92 0.97 -24.68
C LYS A 281 8.06 -0.54 -24.68
N THR A 282 7.20 -1.25 -25.38
CA THR A 282 7.25 -2.72 -25.48
C THR A 282 8.45 -3.15 -26.31
N ASP A 283 9.25 -4.05 -25.75
CA ASP A 283 10.41 -4.63 -26.45
C ASP A 283 9.92 -5.49 -27.64
N PRO A 284 10.48 -5.32 -28.85
CA PRO A 284 10.15 -6.14 -30.02
C PRO A 284 10.26 -7.65 -29.78
N GLU A 285 11.23 -8.11 -28.97
CA GLU A 285 11.38 -9.51 -28.62
C GLU A 285 10.17 -10.04 -27.82
N ASN A 286 9.64 -9.22 -26.92
CA ASN A 286 8.44 -9.55 -26.16
C ASN A 286 7.19 -9.58 -27.05
N GLN A 287 7.12 -8.74 -28.07
CA GLN A 287 6.01 -8.75 -29.02
C GLN A 287 5.95 -10.07 -29.81
N GLU A 288 7.10 -10.63 -30.20
CA GLU A 288 7.13 -11.94 -30.85
C GLU A 288 6.67 -13.06 -29.91
N LYS A 289 7.08 -13.03 -28.64
CA LYS A 289 6.62 -13.97 -27.61
C LYS A 289 5.11 -13.89 -27.41
N LEU A 290 4.54 -12.67 -27.36
CA LEU A 290 3.09 -12.45 -27.26
C LEU A 290 2.33 -12.99 -28.47
N ASN A 291 2.83 -12.78 -29.68
CA ASN A 291 2.21 -13.30 -30.89
C ASN A 291 2.19 -14.84 -30.91
N ARG A 292 3.28 -15.48 -30.42
CA ARG A 292 3.33 -16.94 -30.28
C ARG A 292 2.33 -17.44 -29.22
N LEU A 293 2.19 -16.72 -28.10
CA LEU A 293 1.23 -17.05 -27.07
C LEU A 293 -0.21 -16.90 -27.57
N ALA A 294 -0.52 -15.83 -28.29
CA ALA A 294 -1.83 -15.61 -28.91
C ALA A 294 -2.19 -16.70 -29.92
N ALA A 295 -1.22 -17.12 -30.75
CA ALA A 295 -1.40 -18.22 -31.69
C ALA A 295 -1.67 -19.56 -30.97
N TYR A 296 -0.93 -19.84 -29.90
CA TYR A 296 -1.13 -21.01 -29.05
C TYR A 296 -2.52 -21.02 -28.40
N ALA A 297 -2.93 -19.86 -27.82
CA ALA A 297 -4.25 -19.71 -27.21
C ALA A 297 -5.37 -20.02 -28.22
N LYS A 298 -5.24 -19.47 -29.44
CA LYS A 298 -6.20 -19.73 -30.53
C LYS A 298 -6.26 -21.21 -30.94
N ASP A 299 -5.10 -21.87 -31.05
CA ASP A 299 -5.04 -23.31 -31.39
C ASP A 299 -5.71 -24.20 -30.34
N LYS A 300 -5.60 -23.83 -29.05
CA LYS A 300 -6.19 -24.56 -27.94
C LYS A 300 -7.63 -24.14 -27.60
N GLY A 301 -8.18 -23.10 -28.24
CA GLY A 301 -9.50 -22.57 -27.91
C GLY A 301 -9.54 -21.79 -26.60
N TYR A 302 -8.40 -21.28 -26.15
CA TYR A 302 -8.31 -20.43 -24.96
C TYR A 302 -8.57 -18.98 -25.30
N ARG A 303 -9.11 -18.21 -24.36
CA ARG A 303 -9.33 -16.78 -24.52
C ARG A 303 -8.01 -16.00 -24.37
N PHE A 304 -7.88 -14.94 -25.15
CA PHE A 304 -6.71 -14.07 -25.11
C PHE A 304 -7.15 -12.60 -25.21
N TYR A 305 -6.86 -11.81 -24.19
CA TYR A 305 -7.17 -10.39 -24.13
C TYR A 305 -5.91 -9.55 -23.96
N GLY A 306 -5.77 -8.52 -24.78
CA GLY A 306 -4.78 -7.46 -24.60
C GLY A 306 -5.42 -6.26 -23.89
N LEU A 307 -4.94 -5.94 -22.69
CA LEU A 307 -5.42 -4.84 -21.88
C LEU A 307 -4.45 -3.66 -21.96
N ARG A 308 -5.00 -2.44 -21.94
CA ARG A 308 -4.25 -1.19 -22.03
C ARG A 308 -4.61 -0.26 -20.87
#